data_e53503a682345ff800047192c09be864
#
_entry.id   e53503a682345ff800047192c09be864
#
_cell.length_a   1.000
_cell.length_b   1.000
_cell.length_c   1.000
_cell.angle_alpha   90.00
_cell.angle_beta   90.00
_cell.angle_gamma   90.00
#
_symmetry.space_group_name_H-M   'P 1'
#
loop_
_entity.id
_entity.type
_entity.pdbx_description
1 polymer ?
#
loop_
_entity_poly.entity_id
_entity_poly.type
_entity_poly.pdbx_seq_one_letter_code
_entity_poly.pdbx_strand_id
1 'polypeptide(L)'
;VVKEKIEPRQSSQSILQLGYQFPCQYGDKDYFALIVFNAMFGEFAHSALFTTLREKEGLAYSISSQFDIFTGLLEVYAGIEKSNRNQAMRGISRELNYIKLGRFSSSLLNQTKKIIRMNALLSEDHALTLVEQRFNKVIFGDKSLSLENWLDEIEKVTKKDVCRVARQVKLQSLFFLEGVS
;
A
#
# COMPACT_ATOMS: atom_id res chain seq x y z
N VAL A 1 3.36 1.21 -21.65
CA VAL A 1 4.59 0.36 -21.61
C VAL A 1 5.19 0.51 -20.22
N VAL A 2 5.37 -0.58 -19.49
CA VAL A 2 6.04 -0.57 -18.17
C VAL A 2 7.52 -0.26 -18.38
N LYS A 3 8.03 0.73 -17.67
CA LYS A 3 9.47 1.07 -17.69
C LYS A 3 10.21 0.15 -16.72
N GLU A 4 11.20 -0.56 -17.20
CA GLU A 4 12.05 -1.43 -16.39
C GLU A 4 13.48 -0.90 -16.33
N LYS A 5 14.07 -0.93 -15.13
CA LYS A 5 15.49 -0.61 -14.91
C LYS A 5 16.09 -1.63 -13.96
N ILE A 6 17.23 -2.18 -14.34
CA ILE A 6 18.03 -3.11 -13.52
C ILE A 6 19.38 -2.47 -13.28
N GLU A 7 19.80 -2.39 -12.01
CA GLU A 7 21.10 -1.88 -11.61
C GLU A 7 21.83 -2.90 -10.73
N PRO A 8 23.05 -3.33 -11.09
CA PRO A 8 23.86 -4.16 -10.21
C PRO A 8 24.41 -3.32 -9.06
N ARG A 9 24.45 -3.89 -7.87
CA ARG A 9 25.05 -3.26 -6.68
C ARG A 9 25.74 -4.31 -5.84
N GLN A 10 26.91 -3.98 -5.30
CA GLN A 10 27.62 -4.83 -4.36
C GLN A 10 26.82 -4.91 -3.05
N SER A 11 26.03 -5.96 -2.91
CA SER A 11 25.14 -6.23 -1.79
C SER A 11 24.72 -7.68 -1.79
N SER A 12 24.55 -8.26 -0.59
CA SER A 12 24.02 -9.62 -0.41
C SER A 12 22.53 -9.75 -0.69
N GLN A 13 21.80 -8.63 -0.68
CA GLN A 13 20.36 -8.60 -0.93
C GLN A 13 20.05 -7.79 -2.17
N SER A 14 19.03 -8.23 -2.90
CA SER A 14 18.42 -7.49 -3.99
C SER A 14 17.17 -6.76 -3.54
N ILE A 15 16.87 -5.64 -4.20
CA ILE A 15 15.68 -4.85 -3.93
C ILE A 15 14.82 -4.83 -5.19
N LEU A 16 13.57 -5.25 -5.05
CA LEU A 16 12.55 -5.11 -6.07
C LEU A 16 11.60 -3.97 -5.67
N GLN A 17 11.48 -2.99 -6.54
CA GLN A 17 10.55 -1.87 -6.35
C GLN A 17 9.61 -1.77 -7.55
N LEU A 18 8.30 -1.79 -7.28
CA LEU A 18 7.26 -1.67 -8.29
C LEU A 18 6.50 -0.38 -8.07
N GLY A 19 6.42 0.46 -9.11
CA GLY A 19 5.65 1.70 -9.11
C GLY A 19 4.34 1.52 -9.85
N TYR A 20 3.23 1.74 -9.18
CA TYR A 20 1.88 1.70 -9.73
C TYR A 20 1.27 3.09 -9.71
N GLN A 21 0.60 3.47 -10.77
CA GLN A 21 -0.21 4.68 -10.82
C GLN A 21 -1.63 4.40 -10.34
N PHE A 22 -2.22 5.35 -9.63
CA PHE A 22 -3.64 5.37 -9.30
C PHE A 22 -4.23 6.78 -9.52
N PRO A 23 -5.46 6.90 -10.05
CA PRO A 23 -6.10 8.18 -10.35
C PRO A 23 -6.98 8.66 -9.18
N CYS A 24 -6.40 8.93 -8.01
CA CYS A 24 -7.12 9.41 -6.84
C CYS A 24 -6.36 10.58 -6.21
N GLN A 25 -7.08 11.60 -5.79
CA GLN A 25 -6.56 12.75 -5.07
C GLN A 25 -7.16 12.83 -3.66
N TYR A 26 -6.57 13.64 -2.80
CA TYR A 26 -7.12 13.91 -1.48
C TYR A 26 -8.53 14.50 -1.59
N GLY A 27 -9.47 13.96 -0.82
CA GLY A 27 -10.86 14.40 -0.83
C GLY A 27 -11.72 13.79 -1.96
N ASP A 28 -11.16 12.95 -2.82
CA ASP A 28 -11.94 12.14 -3.75
C ASP A 28 -12.71 11.04 -3.00
N LYS A 29 -13.83 10.61 -3.57
CA LYS A 29 -14.65 9.52 -3.00
C LYS A 29 -13.88 8.21 -2.79
N ASP A 30 -12.81 7.99 -3.54
CA ASP A 30 -12.00 6.77 -3.51
C ASP A 30 -10.80 6.88 -2.54
N TYR A 31 -10.56 8.06 -1.94
CA TYR A 31 -9.41 8.29 -1.07
C TYR A 31 -9.37 7.35 0.14
N PHE A 32 -10.48 7.19 0.85
CA PHE A 32 -10.54 6.31 2.02
C PHE A 32 -10.49 4.83 1.63
N ALA A 33 -11.07 4.48 0.48
CA ALA A 33 -10.94 3.14 -0.08
C ALA A 33 -9.50 2.82 -0.48
N LEU A 34 -8.72 3.81 -0.94
CA LEU A 34 -7.29 3.66 -1.23
C LEU A 34 -6.48 3.38 0.04
N ILE A 35 -6.76 4.10 1.14
CA ILE A 35 -6.13 3.86 2.44
C ILE A 35 -6.36 2.42 2.89
N VAL A 36 -7.62 1.98 2.90
CA VAL A 36 -7.98 0.61 3.31
C VAL A 36 -7.38 -0.43 2.37
N PHE A 37 -7.40 -0.19 1.06
CA PHE A 37 -6.77 -1.06 0.08
C PHE A 37 -5.27 -1.23 0.33
N ASN A 38 -4.51 -0.13 0.53
CA ASN A 38 -3.07 -0.19 0.78
C ASN A 38 -2.76 -0.94 2.09
N ALA A 39 -3.55 -0.68 3.14
CA ALA A 39 -3.41 -1.35 4.42
C ALA A 39 -3.63 -2.88 4.32
N MET A 40 -4.58 -3.31 3.50
CA MET A 40 -4.82 -4.73 3.21
C MET A 40 -3.77 -5.33 2.28
N PHE A 41 -3.24 -4.53 1.35
CA PHE A 41 -2.32 -5.01 0.32
C PHE A 41 -0.92 -5.24 0.85
N GLY A 42 -0.29 -4.23 1.48
CA GLY A 42 1.11 -4.36 1.88
C GLY A 42 1.59 -3.48 3.03
N GLU A 43 0.75 -2.63 3.64
CA GLU A 43 1.22 -1.71 4.68
C GLU A 43 1.41 -2.38 6.04
N PHE A 44 0.50 -3.28 6.43
CA PHE A 44 0.51 -3.90 7.75
C PHE A 44 1.02 -5.35 7.73
N ALA A 45 1.40 -5.86 8.91
CA ALA A 45 1.87 -7.24 9.07
C ALA A 45 0.81 -8.31 8.75
N HIS A 46 -0.48 -7.98 8.79
CA HIS A 46 -1.57 -8.87 8.36
C HIS A 46 -1.96 -8.71 6.88
N SER A 47 -1.24 -7.86 6.13
CA SER A 47 -1.50 -7.60 4.71
C SER A 47 -1.23 -8.82 3.83
N ALA A 48 -1.84 -8.82 2.64
CA ALA A 48 -1.72 -9.91 1.69
C ALA A 48 -0.27 -10.17 1.28
N LEU A 49 0.49 -9.11 1.01
CA LEU A 49 1.90 -9.24 0.62
C LEU A 49 2.75 -9.83 1.74
N PHE A 50 2.59 -9.31 2.96
CA PHE A 50 3.38 -9.75 4.10
C PHE A 50 3.10 -11.21 4.46
N THR A 51 1.82 -11.57 4.65
CA THR A 51 1.41 -12.92 5.05
C THR A 51 1.71 -13.97 3.98
N THR A 52 1.63 -13.61 2.70
CA THR A 52 1.84 -14.57 1.62
C THR A 52 3.31 -14.64 1.21
N LEU A 53 3.92 -13.52 0.79
CA LEU A 53 5.26 -13.57 0.21
C LEU A 53 6.36 -13.72 1.26
N ARG A 54 6.19 -13.09 2.44
CA ARG A 54 7.20 -13.18 3.50
C ARG A 54 7.00 -14.40 4.37
N GLU A 55 5.80 -14.58 4.96
CA GLU A 55 5.60 -15.60 5.98
C GLU A 55 5.36 -17.01 5.39
N LYS A 56 4.50 -17.13 4.35
CA LYS A 56 4.14 -18.44 3.80
C LYS A 56 5.12 -18.94 2.76
N GLU A 57 5.52 -18.08 1.83
CA GLU A 57 6.34 -18.47 0.66
C GLU A 57 7.83 -18.22 0.89
N GLY A 58 8.22 -17.40 1.88
CA GLY A 58 9.62 -17.10 2.18
C GLY A 58 10.36 -16.40 1.03
N LEU A 59 9.65 -15.72 0.14
CA LEU A 59 10.22 -15.07 -1.04
C LEU A 59 10.85 -13.71 -0.74
N ALA A 60 10.48 -13.08 0.36
CA ALA A 60 10.95 -11.76 0.74
C ALA A 60 11.36 -11.70 2.21
N TYR A 61 12.48 -11.05 2.51
CA TYR A 61 12.91 -10.72 3.88
C TYR A 61 12.11 -9.55 4.45
N SER A 62 11.81 -8.59 3.58
CA SER A 62 10.96 -7.45 3.86
C SER A 62 10.06 -7.20 2.65
N ILE A 63 8.83 -6.82 2.91
CA ILE A 63 7.89 -6.41 1.86
C ILE A 63 6.88 -5.44 2.44
N SER A 64 6.62 -4.37 1.71
CA SER A 64 5.65 -3.36 2.08
C SER A 64 5.06 -2.66 0.87
N SER A 65 3.93 -2.02 1.05
CA SER A 65 3.38 -1.05 0.09
C SER A 65 3.08 0.27 0.79
N GLN A 66 3.24 1.35 0.06
CA GLN A 66 2.89 2.70 0.48
C GLN A 66 2.38 3.50 -0.73
N PHE A 67 1.58 4.54 -0.47
CA PHE A 67 1.13 5.43 -1.52
C PHE A 67 1.41 6.88 -1.17
N ASP A 68 1.65 7.67 -2.22
CA ASP A 68 1.77 9.12 -2.14
C ASP A 68 0.60 9.75 -2.91
N ILE A 69 -0.28 10.41 -2.17
CA ILE A 69 -1.48 11.04 -2.73
C ILE A 69 -1.17 12.25 -3.63
N PHE A 70 -0.01 12.88 -3.44
CA PHE A 70 0.37 14.05 -4.24
C PHE A 70 0.89 13.65 -5.62
N THR A 71 1.61 12.55 -5.70
CA THR A 71 2.16 12.04 -6.97
C THR A 71 1.25 11.04 -7.67
N GLY A 72 0.25 10.48 -6.95
CA GLY A 72 -0.59 9.40 -7.46
C GLY A 72 0.17 8.09 -7.66
N LEU A 73 1.22 7.87 -6.86
CA LEU A 73 2.08 6.70 -6.93
C LEU A 73 1.83 5.77 -5.75
N LEU A 74 1.57 4.49 -6.05
CA LEU A 74 1.62 3.40 -5.11
C LEU A 74 2.90 2.61 -5.35
N GLU A 75 3.73 2.47 -4.34
CA GLU A 75 4.98 1.74 -4.40
C GLU A 75 4.88 0.42 -3.65
N VAL A 76 5.44 -0.65 -4.22
CA VAL A 76 5.71 -1.89 -3.52
C VAL A 76 7.22 -2.07 -3.45
N TYR A 77 7.73 -2.24 -2.26
CA TYR A 77 9.14 -2.52 -1.97
C TYR A 77 9.28 -3.94 -1.45
N ALA A 78 10.25 -4.69 -1.96
CA ALA A 78 10.58 -6.02 -1.46
C ALA A 78 12.09 -6.24 -1.45
N GLY A 79 12.63 -6.59 -0.27
CA GLY A 79 13.99 -7.12 -0.11
C GLY A 79 13.97 -8.63 -0.34
N ILE A 80 14.67 -9.11 -1.36
CA ILE A 80 14.59 -10.49 -1.84
C ILE A 80 15.96 -11.06 -2.19
N GLU A 81 16.04 -12.39 -2.32
CA GLU A 81 17.12 -13.04 -3.05
C GLU A 81 17.01 -12.74 -4.55
N LYS A 82 18.15 -12.54 -5.22
CA LYS A 82 18.21 -12.31 -6.68
C LYS A 82 17.42 -13.36 -7.46
N SER A 83 17.55 -14.63 -7.10
CA SER A 83 16.85 -15.76 -7.73
C SER A 83 15.33 -15.71 -7.59
N ASN A 84 14.82 -15.04 -6.56
CA ASN A 84 13.38 -14.96 -6.26
C ASN A 84 12.66 -13.84 -7.03
N ARG A 85 13.36 -13.01 -7.81
CA ARG A 85 12.79 -11.86 -8.52
C ARG A 85 11.50 -12.20 -9.27
N ASN A 86 11.52 -13.20 -10.13
CA ASN A 86 10.36 -13.56 -10.95
C ASN A 86 9.20 -14.14 -10.13
N GLN A 87 9.52 -14.89 -9.07
CA GLN A 87 8.50 -15.45 -8.19
C GLN A 87 7.84 -14.35 -7.35
N ALA A 88 8.63 -13.41 -6.81
CA ALA A 88 8.13 -12.27 -6.06
C ALA A 88 7.22 -11.38 -6.92
N MET A 89 7.61 -11.06 -8.15
CA MET A 89 6.78 -10.30 -9.09
C MET A 89 5.45 -10.99 -9.38
N ARG A 90 5.46 -12.29 -9.64
CA ARG A 90 4.23 -13.07 -9.85
C ARG A 90 3.37 -13.10 -8.60
N GLY A 91 3.97 -13.26 -7.42
CA GLY A 91 3.28 -13.24 -6.14
C GLY A 91 2.60 -11.89 -5.87
N ILE A 92 3.32 -10.78 -6.04
CA ILE A 92 2.75 -9.43 -5.88
C ILE A 92 1.56 -9.22 -6.83
N SER A 93 1.71 -9.59 -8.09
CA SER A 93 0.64 -9.48 -9.08
C SER A 93 -0.56 -10.36 -8.75
N ARG A 94 -0.33 -11.56 -8.24
CA ARG A 94 -1.38 -12.50 -7.81
C ARG A 94 -2.19 -11.93 -6.64
N GLU A 95 -1.53 -11.44 -5.61
CA GLU A 95 -2.20 -10.85 -4.43
C GLU A 95 -3.01 -9.61 -4.82
N LEU A 96 -2.46 -8.74 -5.67
CA LEU A 96 -3.21 -7.61 -6.21
C LEU A 96 -4.47 -8.07 -6.97
N ASN A 97 -4.35 -9.10 -7.80
CA ASN A 97 -5.49 -9.64 -8.53
C ASN A 97 -6.53 -10.28 -7.60
N TYR A 98 -6.14 -10.92 -6.52
CA TYR A 98 -7.09 -11.44 -5.53
C TYR A 98 -7.92 -10.30 -4.91
N ILE A 99 -7.30 -9.17 -4.57
CA ILE A 99 -8.04 -8.01 -4.07
C ILE A 99 -8.96 -7.43 -5.16
N LYS A 100 -8.49 -7.28 -6.41
CA LYS A 100 -9.31 -6.82 -7.55
C LYS A 100 -10.57 -7.66 -7.75
N LEU A 101 -10.47 -8.96 -7.52
CA LEU A 101 -11.57 -9.93 -7.66
C LEU A 101 -12.42 -10.07 -6.39
N GLY A 102 -12.05 -9.38 -5.30
CA GLY A 102 -12.73 -9.48 -4.03
C GLY A 102 -12.51 -10.82 -3.31
N ARG A 103 -11.41 -11.51 -3.58
CA ARG A 103 -11.05 -12.78 -2.93
C ARG A 103 -10.40 -12.56 -1.57
N PHE A 104 -11.12 -11.87 -0.70
CA PHE A 104 -10.75 -11.67 0.70
C PHE A 104 -12.00 -11.68 1.58
N SER A 105 -11.83 -12.01 2.86
CA SER A 105 -12.94 -12.13 3.80
C SER A 105 -13.40 -10.76 4.32
N SER A 106 -14.68 -10.67 4.72
CA SER A 106 -15.16 -9.49 5.44
C SER A 106 -14.47 -9.33 6.80
N SER A 107 -14.02 -10.42 7.40
CA SER A 107 -13.24 -10.39 8.64
C SER A 107 -11.92 -9.65 8.46
N LEU A 108 -11.18 -9.91 7.37
CA LEU A 108 -9.94 -9.21 7.06
C LEU A 108 -10.17 -7.71 6.85
N LEU A 109 -11.22 -7.33 6.11
CA LEU A 109 -11.58 -5.92 5.92
C LEU A 109 -11.87 -5.24 7.27
N ASN A 110 -12.68 -5.85 8.11
CA ASN A 110 -13.04 -5.29 9.42
C ASN A 110 -11.83 -5.22 10.36
N GLN A 111 -10.96 -6.22 10.35
CA GLN A 111 -9.72 -6.20 11.13
C GLN A 111 -8.80 -5.06 10.68
N THR A 112 -8.65 -4.86 9.36
CA THR A 112 -7.84 -3.77 8.82
C THR A 112 -8.36 -2.41 9.25
N LYS A 113 -9.67 -2.16 9.15
CA LYS A 113 -10.29 -0.92 9.62
C LYS A 113 -10.03 -0.67 11.11
N LYS A 114 -10.15 -1.71 11.95
CA LYS A 114 -9.85 -1.60 13.39
C LYS A 114 -8.40 -1.21 13.65
N ILE A 115 -7.45 -1.75 12.90
CA ILE A 115 -6.03 -1.41 13.03
C ILE A 115 -5.77 0.02 12.57
N ILE A 116 -6.35 0.45 11.44
CA ILE A 116 -6.28 1.85 10.98
C ILE A 116 -6.80 2.79 12.07
N ARG A 117 -7.98 2.50 12.62
CA ARG A 117 -8.58 3.28 13.71
C ARG A 117 -7.66 3.37 14.94
N MET A 118 -7.14 2.23 15.38
CA MET A 118 -6.25 2.16 16.54
C MET A 118 -4.98 2.98 16.31
N ASN A 119 -4.34 2.85 15.14
CA ASN A 119 -3.13 3.59 14.81
C ASN A 119 -3.38 5.09 14.73
N ALA A 120 -4.50 5.52 14.14
CA ALA A 120 -4.89 6.92 14.06
C ALA A 120 -5.11 7.54 15.45
N LEU A 121 -5.79 6.83 16.36
CA LEU A 121 -6.00 7.27 17.74
C LEU A 121 -4.68 7.34 18.53
N LEU A 122 -3.80 6.34 18.39
CA LEU A 122 -2.50 6.32 19.06
C LEU A 122 -1.55 7.42 18.56
N SER A 123 -1.71 7.85 17.32
CA SER A 123 -0.86 8.90 16.73
C SER A 123 -1.37 10.33 17.00
N GLU A 124 -2.56 10.51 17.58
CA GLU A 124 -3.20 11.83 17.75
C GLU A 124 -2.32 12.79 18.57
N ASP A 125 -1.64 12.29 19.60
CA ASP A 125 -0.79 13.09 20.48
C ASP A 125 0.66 13.25 19.96
N HIS A 126 1.00 12.64 18.83
CA HIS A 126 2.35 12.77 18.27
C HIS A 126 2.54 14.11 17.59
N ALA A 127 3.62 14.82 17.92
CA ALA A 127 3.92 16.15 17.37
C ALA A 127 3.96 16.16 15.84
N LEU A 128 4.51 15.10 15.21
CA LEU A 128 4.54 14.98 13.75
C LEU A 128 3.13 14.90 13.16
N THR A 129 2.25 14.13 13.76
CA THR A 129 0.84 14.01 13.33
C THR A 129 0.11 15.34 13.41
N LEU A 130 0.36 16.13 14.46
CA LEU A 130 -0.22 17.48 14.59
C LEU A 130 0.28 18.43 13.49
N VAL A 131 1.58 18.32 13.13
CA VAL A 131 2.16 19.09 12.02
C VAL A 131 1.51 18.68 10.69
N GLU A 132 1.39 17.37 10.44
CA GLU A 132 0.75 16.84 9.23
C GLU A 132 -0.72 17.23 9.12
N GLN A 133 -1.48 17.20 10.21
CA GLN A 133 -2.87 17.65 10.24
C GLN A 133 -2.99 19.15 9.91
N ARG A 134 -2.11 19.99 10.47
CA ARG A 134 -2.07 21.42 10.15
C ARG A 134 -1.66 21.67 8.69
N PHE A 135 -0.66 20.96 8.21
CA PHE A 135 -0.23 21.00 6.81
C PHE A 135 -1.38 20.63 5.87
N ASN A 136 -2.06 19.51 6.14
CA ASN A 136 -3.21 19.06 5.36
C ASN A 136 -4.34 20.10 5.37
N LYS A 137 -4.58 20.77 6.51
CA LYS A 137 -5.58 21.83 6.59
C LYS A 137 -5.22 23.05 5.73
N VAL A 138 -3.93 23.39 5.65
CA VAL A 138 -3.47 24.50 4.80
C VAL A 138 -3.57 24.14 3.31
N ILE A 139 -3.18 22.92 2.92
CA ILE A 139 -3.17 22.49 1.52
C ILE A 139 -4.58 22.18 1.00
N PHE A 140 -5.39 21.50 1.81
CA PHE A 140 -6.69 20.96 1.36
C PHE A 140 -7.90 21.79 1.84
N GLY A 141 -7.69 22.77 2.73
CA GLY A 141 -8.75 23.67 3.20
C GLY A 141 -9.93 22.90 3.80
N ASP A 142 -11.13 23.20 3.29
CA ASP A 142 -12.40 22.62 3.76
C ASP A 142 -12.52 21.10 3.50
N LYS A 143 -11.66 20.52 2.67
CA LYS A 143 -11.60 19.06 2.47
C LYS A 143 -10.89 18.33 3.61
N SER A 144 -10.17 19.06 4.48
CA SER A 144 -9.51 18.47 5.65
C SER A 144 -10.56 18.13 6.71
N LEU A 145 -10.62 16.85 7.08
CA LEU A 145 -11.57 16.33 8.06
C LEU A 145 -10.98 16.34 9.48
N SER A 146 -11.87 16.44 10.49
CA SER A 146 -11.51 16.08 11.87
C SER A 146 -11.18 14.58 11.95
N LEU A 147 -10.44 14.17 13.00
CA LEU A 147 -10.13 12.75 13.18
C LEU A 147 -11.40 11.88 13.25
N GLU A 148 -12.43 12.34 13.96
CA GLU A 148 -13.71 11.63 14.07
C GLU A 148 -14.35 11.41 12.70
N ASN A 149 -14.52 12.48 11.91
CA ASN A 149 -15.08 12.39 10.57
C ASN A 149 -14.21 11.53 9.63
N TRP A 150 -12.90 11.60 9.77
CA TRP A 150 -11.97 10.79 9.00
C TRP A 150 -12.15 9.29 9.32
N LEU A 151 -12.29 8.95 10.62
CA LEU A 151 -12.55 7.58 11.06
C LEU A 151 -13.92 7.06 10.59
N ASP A 152 -14.93 7.92 10.58
CA ASP A 152 -16.26 7.58 10.06
C ASP A 152 -16.21 7.26 8.57
N GLU A 153 -15.41 7.99 7.79
CA GLU A 153 -15.21 7.68 6.36
C GLU A 153 -14.50 6.33 6.15
N ILE A 154 -13.50 6.00 6.97
CA ILE A 154 -12.87 4.67 6.95
C ILE A 154 -13.91 3.56 7.22
N GLU A 155 -14.80 3.75 8.22
CA GLU A 155 -15.83 2.75 8.55
C GLU A 155 -16.84 2.53 7.41
N LYS A 156 -17.14 3.54 6.62
CA LYS A 156 -18.05 3.45 5.46
C LYS A 156 -17.47 2.67 4.29
N VAL A 157 -16.16 2.47 4.21
CA VAL A 157 -15.51 1.76 3.10
C VAL A 157 -16.04 0.32 3.02
N THR A 158 -16.54 -0.06 1.87
CA THR A 158 -17.07 -1.39 1.59
C THR A 158 -16.08 -2.25 0.81
N LYS A 159 -16.32 -3.56 0.79
CA LYS A 159 -15.57 -4.50 -0.07
C LYS A 159 -15.59 -4.08 -1.55
N LYS A 160 -16.73 -3.56 -2.03
CA LYS A 160 -16.87 -3.08 -3.42
C LYS A 160 -15.96 -1.89 -3.69
N ASP A 161 -15.80 -0.99 -2.72
CA ASP A 161 -14.94 0.19 -2.84
C ASP A 161 -13.47 -0.21 -2.93
N VAL A 162 -13.02 -1.12 -2.07
CA VAL A 162 -11.65 -1.67 -2.10
C VAL A 162 -11.36 -2.33 -3.46
N CYS A 163 -12.28 -3.16 -3.96
CA CYS A 163 -12.13 -3.79 -5.29
C CYS A 163 -12.09 -2.75 -6.42
N ARG A 164 -12.91 -1.69 -6.34
CA ARG A 164 -12.95 -0.62 -7.35
C ARG A 164 -11.61 0.09 -7.43
N VAL A 165 -11.06 0.49 -6.30
CA VAL A 165 -9.74 1.16 -6.23
C VAL A 165 -8.64 0.23 -6.71
N ALA A 166 -8.61 -1.02 -6.25
CA ALA A 166 -7.61 -1.99 -6.68
C ALA A 166 -7.57 -2.16 -8.21
N ARG A 167 -8.73 -2.12 -8.89
CA ARG A 167 -8.81 -2.23 -10.36
C ARG A 167 -8.22 -1.04 -11.10
N GLN A 168 -8.16 0.12 -10.47
CA GLN A 168 -7.60 1.34 -11.05
C GLN A 168 -6.07 1.39 -10.97
N VAL A 169 -5.48 0.59 -10.07
CA VAL A 169 -4.03 0.51 -9.87
C VAL A 169 -3.36 -0.16 -11.07
N LYS A 170 -2.43 0.56 -11.72
CA LYS A 170 -1.74 0.13 -12.95
C LYS A 170 -0.23 0.19 -12.79
N LEU A 171 0.47 -0.92 -13.01
CA LEU A 171 1.93 -0.97 -13.00
C LEU A 171 2.49 -0.06 -14.09
N GLN A 172 3.40 0.83 -13.71
CA GLN A 172 4.07 1.79 -14.61
C GLN A 172 5.58 1.55 -14.69
N SER A 173 6.19 1.18 -13.56
CA SER A 173 7.63 1.02 -13.49
C SER A 173 8.03 -0.15 -12.61
N LEU A 174 9.17 -0.71 -12.96
CA LEU A 174 9.88 -1.73 -12.21
C LEU A 174 11.33 -1.30 -12.08
N PHE A 175 11.81 -1.24 -10.86
CA PHE A 175 13.23 -1.07 -10.57
C PHE A 175 13.73 -2.29 -9.81
N PHE A 176 14.86 -2.84 -10.25
CA PHE A 176 15.50 -3.96 -9.60
C PHE A 176 16.96 -3.64 -9.31
N LEU A 177 17.27 -3.48 -8.04
CA LEU A 177 18.63 -3.36 -7.57
C LEU A 177 19.17 -4.79 -7.35
N GLU A 178 19.99 -5.24 -8.29
CA GLU A 178 20.50 -6.59 -8.28
C GLU A 178 21.73 -6.70 -7.37
N GLY A 179 21.60 -7.43 -6.29
CA GLY A 179 22.74 -7.77 -5.42
C GLY A 179 23.72 -8.67 -6.16
N VAL A 180 24.97 -8.22 -6.23
CA VAL A 180 26.11 -8.99 -6.74
C VAL A 180 27.09 -9.16 -5.59
N SER A 181 27.40 -10.41 -5.24
CA SER A 181 28.38 -10.80 -4.21
C SER A 181 29.78 -10.77 -4.78
#